data_8acf5f6fd21ba23536dafde2ee976341
#
_entry.id   8acf5f6fd21ba23536dafde2ee976341
#
_cell.length_a   1.000
_cell.length_b   1.000
_cell.length_c   1.000
_cell.angle_alpha   90.00
_cell.angle_beta   90.00
_cell.angle_gamma   90.00
#
_symmetry.space_group_name_H-M   'P 1'
#
loop_
_entity.id
_entity.type
_entity.pdbx_description
1 polymer ?
#
loop_
_entity_poly.entity_id
_entity_poly.type
_entity_poly.pdbx_seq_one_letter_code
_entity_poly.pdbx_strand_id
1 'polypeptide(L)'
;MRKIQYILSGITLITLPLGVHAQQQAKDSTVNRTVVVEQEYTPDIPDASKINVLPQVEAPTANKKAVEYDVTLVPANTIPTTVMQAYTGKETQAKTHPGYIRLGYGNYGNLDTRAGYLFTLSDRDRLNLNFRMNGMDGKLDLPDNDGKWNSYYYRTHANMDYVHRFRKADLNVAGNFGLSNFNFLPDAAVRKQKFISGDIHFGVKSTDTELPLRFSAETNLMLYERQYDSGFLNSREYIVRTKALVTGGISDEQTVGIGFAMDNVLYKNNHFENYTSLGLNPHYRLENDDWKIHIGALVDMAFGFGKKFRATPDVAVEYNFSDSYILYAQAKGGRLQNDFRRLETFCPYGQVSSQPDATYEQINAAIGFKASPAIGLWLNLYGGYQNLKDDLFFQPADFESAANEY
;
A
#
# COMPACT_ATOMS: atom_id res chain seq x y z
N MET A 1 -4.84 -19.56 39.56
CA MET A 1 -4.30 -20.69 38.77
C MET A 1 -5.35 -21.54 38.03
N ARG A 2 -6.53 -21.83 38.55
CA ARG A 2 -7.56 -22.63 37.82
C ARG A 2 -8.16 -21.96 36.58
N LYS A 3 -8.21 -20.64 36.49
CA LYS A 3 -8.76 -19.91 35.31
C LYS A 3 -7.85 -19.88 34.07
N ILE A 4 -6.56 -20.03 34.29
CA ILE A 4 -5.57 -20.08 33.17
C ILE A 4 -5.59 -21.45 32.47
N GLN A 5 -5.90 -22.53 33.21
CA GLN A 5 -6.00 -23.86 32.63
C GLN A 5 -7.15 -24.02 31.63
N TYR A 6 -8.26 -23.30 31.82
CA TYR A 6 -9.39 -23.34 30.85
C TYR A 6 -9.10 -22.56 29.57
N ILE A 7 -8.28 -21.52 29.63
CA ILE A 7 -7.88 -20.77 28.44
C ILE A 7 -6.89 -21.57 27.59
N LEU A 8 -5.93 -22.26 28.23
CA LEU A 8 -5.02 -23.17 27.51
C LEU A 8 -5.74 -24.37 26.90
N SER A 9 -6.74 -24.95 27.58
CA SER A 9 -7.55 -26.06 27.05
C SER A 9 -8.38 -25.64 25.85
N GLY A 10 -8.88 -24.40 25.80
CA GLY A 10 -9.63 -23.87 24.67
C GLY A 10 -8.79 -23.67 23.40
N ILE A 11 -7.53 -23.27 23.56
CA ILE A 11 -6.60 -23.08 22.44
C ILE A 11 -6.15 -24.43 21.88
N THR A 12 -5.99 -25.46 22.72
CA THR A 12 -5.59 -26.82 22.28
C THR A 12 -6.70 -27.52 21.48
N LEU A 13 -7.96 -27.14 21.63
CA LEU A 13 -9.10 -27.75 20.89
C LEU A 13 -9.26 -27.19 19.48
N ILE A 14 -8.66 -26.04 19.18
CA ILE A 14 -8.73 -25.40 17.85
C ILE A 14 -7.63 -25.93 16.89
N THR A 15 -6.63 -26.67 17.42
CA THR A 15 -5.46 -27.09 16.64
C THR A 15 -5.48 -28.55 16.14
N LEU A 16 -6.64 -29.24 16.07
CA LEU A 16 -6.75 -30.62 15.53
C LEU A 16 -8.01 -30.79 14.70
N PRO A 17 -8.00 -31.53 13.57
CA PRO A 17 -6.88 -31.96 12.71
C PRO A 17 -7.07 -31.52 11.25
N LEU A 18 -6.06 -30.99 10.63
CA LEU A 18 -5.95 -31.04 9.19
C LEU A 18 -5.47 -32.45 8.82
N GLY A 19 -6.38 -33.32 8.45
CA GLY A 19 -6.07 -34.65 7.96
C GLY A 19 -5.20 -34.57 6.69
N VAL A 20 -3.99 -35.03 6.82
CA VAL A 20 -3.09 -35.30 5.70
C VAL A 20 -3.66 -36.49 4.95
N HIS A 21 -4.37 -36.26 3.86
CA HIS A 21 -4.61 -37.32 2.87
C HIS A 21 -3.37 -37.42 1.98
N ALA A 22 -2.55 -38.44 2.29
CA ALA A 22 -1.53 -38.90 1.37
C ALA A 22 -2.20 -39.40 0.08
N GLN A 23 -2.07 -38.64 -1.02
CA GLN A 23 -2.42 -39.12 -2.34
C GLN A 23 -1.42 -40.20 -2.76
N GLN A 24 -1.93 -41.38 -3.01
CA GLN A 24 -1.21 -42.45 -3.71
C GLN A 24 -0.77 -41.94 -5.10
N GLN A 25 0.54 -41.90 -5.28
CA GLN A 25 1.14 -41.67 -6.60
C GLN A 25 0.78 -42.82 -7.55
N ALA A 26 0.06 -42.47 -8.60
CA ALA A 26 -0.03 -43.34 -9.76
C ALA A 26 1.37 -43.46 -10.40
N LYS A 27 1.84 -44.69 -10.53
CA LYS A 27 3.06 -45.05 -11.22
C LYS A 27 2.88 -44.80 -12.72
N ASP A 28 3.35 -43.65 -13.19
CA ASP A 28 3.54 -43.46 -14.62
C ASP A 28 5.01 -43.70 -14.95
N SER A 29 5.26 -44.78 -15.67
CA SER A 29 6.57 -45.20 -16.10
C SER A 29 6.96 -44.44 -17.36
N THR A 30 7.46 -43.24 -17.22
CA THR A 30 8.23 -42.59 -18.29
C THR A 30 9.72 -42.81 -18.02
N VAL A 31 10.31 -43.63 -18.90
CA VAL A 31 11.75 -43.88 -18.95
C VAL A 31 12.43 -42.58 -19.41
N ASN A 32 12.81 -41.74 -18.47
CA ASN A 32 13.72 -40.63 -18.73
C ASN A 32 15.14 -41.17 -18.81
N ARG A 33 15.63 -41.36 -20.04
CA ARG A 33 17.02 -41.65 -20.30
C ARG A 33 17.82 -40.34 -20.20
N THR A 34 18.37 -40.06 -19.05
CA THR A 34 19.32 -38.95 -18.87
C THR A 34 20.63 -39.39 -19.51
N VAL A 35 20.98 -38.80 -20.64
CA VAL A 35 22.33 -38.91 -21.21
C VAL A 35 23.17 -37.87 -20.52
N VAL A 36 24.00 -38.30 -19.58
CA VAL A 36 25.05 -37.45 -18.99
C VAL A 36 26.19 -37.44 -19.99
N VAL A 37 26.37 -36.34 -20.69
CA VAL A 37 27.58 -36.06 -21.48
C VAL A 37 28.57 -35.41 -20.51
N GLU A 38 29.47 -36.21 -19.97
CA GLU A 38 30.66 -35.65 -19.29
C GLU A 38 31.62 -35.15 -20.39
N GLN A 39 31.63 -33.86 -20.61
CA GLN A 39 32.65 -33.23 -21.43
C GLN A 39 33.73 -32.75 -20.43
N GLU A 40 34.83 -33.49 -20.39
CA GLU A 40 36.02 -33.09 -19.68
C GLU A 40 36.61 -31.83 -20.37
N TYR A 41 36.29 -30.68 -19.79
CA TYR A 41 36.85 -29.41 -20.21
C TYR A 41 38.24 -29.27 -19.64
N THR A 42 39.26 -29.60 -20.42
CA THR A 42 40.63 -29.17 -20.15
C THR A 42 40.80 -27.72 -20.64
N PRO A 43 40.88 -26.75 -19.74
CA PRO A 43 41.18 -25.40 -20.15
C PRO A 43 42.66 -25.35 -20.57
N ASP A 44 42.87 -25.26 -21.86
CA ASP A 44 44.19 -24.89 -22.39
C ASP A 44 44.33 -23.37 -22.14
N ILE A 45 45.00 -23.07 -21.04
CA ILE A 45 45.35 -21.67 -20.72
C ILE A 45 46.63 -21.38 -21.50
N PRO A 46 46.56 -20.63 -22.60
CA PRO A 46 47.77 -20.20 -23.24
C PRO A 46 48.52 -19.31 -22.23
N ASP A 47 49.77 -19.67 -21.97
CA ASP A 47 50.68 -18.91 -21.15
C ASP A 47 50.73 -17.45 -21.65
N ALA A 48 49.95 -16.59 -21.00
CA ALA A 48 50.07 -15.17 -21.20
C ALA A 48 51.38 -14.76 -20.59
N SER A 49 52.37 -14.64 -21.46
CA SER A 49 53.65 -14.06 -21.07
C SER A 49 53.38 -12.66 -20.56
N LYS A 50 53.56 -12.53 -19.25
CA LYS A 50 53.47 -11.25 -18.54
C LYS A 50 54.52 -10.35 -19.12
N ILE A 51 54.12 -9.39 -19.96
CA ILE A 51 55.01 -8.33 -20.42
C ILE A 51 55.30 -7.45 -19.21
N ASN A 52 56.38 -7.76 -18.50
CA ASN A 52 56.90 -6.93 -17.43
C ASN A 52 57.67 -5.76 -18.01
N VAL A 53 57.01 -4.92 -18.77
CA VAL A 53 57.51 -3.60 -19.12
C VAL A 53 56.87 -2.63 -18.13
N LEU A 54 57.57 -2.35 -17.05
CA LEU A 54 57.26 -1.20 -16.23
C LEU A 54 57.37 0.03 -17.14
N PRO A 55 56.33 0.85 -17.30
CA PRO A 55 56.49 2.10 -18.00
C PRO A 55 57.56 2.90 -17.27
N GLN A 56 58.66 3.25 -17.98
CA GLN A 56 59.60 4.23 -17.49
C GLN A 56 58.88 5.57 -17.48
N VAL A 57 58.41 5.94 -16.30
CA VAL A 57 57.88 7.28 -16.08
C VAL A 57 59.12 8.20 -16.09
N GLU A 58 59.31 8.94 -17.19
CA GLU A 58 60.25 10.06 -17.20
C GLU A 58 59.86 11.01 -16.08
N ALA A 59 60.77 11.20 -15.14
CA ALA A 59 60.53 12.13 -14.06
C ALA A 59 60.21 13.52 -14.64
N PRO A 60 59.10 14.14 -14.28
CA PRO A 60 58.78 15.46 -14.76
C PRO A 60 59.92 16.41 -14.34
N THR A 61 60.53 17.06 -15.31
CA THR A 61 61.50 18.14 -15.07
C THR A 61 60.73 19.33 -14.47
N ALA A 62 60.57 19.28 -13.14
CA ALA A 62 60.05 20.43 -12.43
C ALA A 62 61.09 21.54 -12.47
N ASN A 63 60.89 22.50 -13.33
CA ASN A 63 61.60 23.78 -13.25
C ASN A 63 61.16 24.42 -11.92
N LYS A 64 62.04 24.28 -10.91
CA LYS A 64 61.88 25.02 -9.67
C LYS A 64 62.11 26.49 -9.96
N LYS A 65 61.06 27.23 -10.26
CA LYS A 65 61.10 28.67 -10.23
C LYS A 65 61.29 29.05 -8.76
N ALA A 66 62.43 29.68 -8.44
CA ALA A 66 62.63 30.21 -7.11
C ALA A 66 61.54 31.27 -6.89
N VAL A 67 60.62 30.97 -6.03
CA VAL A 67 59.64 31.95 -5.54
C VAL A 67 60.31 32.61 -4.36
N GLU A 68 60.80 33.84 -4.57
CA GLU A 68 61.15 34.71 -3.45
C GLU A 68 59.88 35.04 -2.70
N TYR A 69 59.72 34.42 -1.56
CA TYR A 69 58.68 34.83 -0.59
C TYR A 69 59.26 36.06 0.14
N ASP A 70 58.75 37.23 -0.22
CA ASP A 70 58.96 38.42 0.58
C ASP A 70 58.13 38.27 1.86
N VAL A 71 58.73 37.60 2.84
CA VAL A 71 58.07 37.35 4.12
C VAL A 71 58.46 38.50 5.05
N THR A 72 57.88 39.63 4.84
CA THR A 72 57.80 40.64 5.92
C THR A 72 56.66 40.19 6.88
N LEU A 73 56.90 39.08 7.54
CA LEU A 73 56.10 38.72 8.68
C LEU A 73 56.47 39.68 9.80
N VAL A 74 55.75 40.78 9.90
CA VAL A 74 55.67 41.52 11.16
C VAL A 74 54.96 40.59 12.15
N PRO A 75 55.65 40.07 13.18
CA PRO A 75 54.95 39.24 14.17
C PRO A 75 53.80 40.03 14.73
N ALA A 76 52.59 39.61 14.45
CA ALA A 76 51.42 40.17 15.12
C ALA A 76 51.51 39.81 16.60
N ASN A 77 51.99 40.73 17.40
CA ASN A 77 52.15 40.58 18.85
C ASN A 77 50.81 40.41 19.55
N THR A 78 49.71 40.57 18.85
CA THR A 78 48.37 40.32 19.37
C THR A 78 47.51 39.74 18.23
N ILE A 79 47.06 38.51 18.39
CA ILE A 79 45.95 37.99 17.61
C ILE A 79 44.71 38.69 18.15
N PRO A 80 43.98 39.53 17.37
CA PRO A 80 42.77 40.15 17.87
C PRO A 80 41.76 39.02 18.11
N THR A 81 41.62 38.62 19.35
CA THR A 81 40.50 37.76 19.77
C THR A 81 39.27 38.64 19.76
N THR A 82 38.63 38.79 18.62
CA THR A 82 37.24 39.24 18.60
C THR A 82 36.43 38.13 19.28
N VAL A 83 35.91 38.50 20.48
CA VAL A 83 34.90 37.64 21.11
C VAL A 83 33.79 37.47 20.09
N MET A 84 33.63 36.25 19.58
CA MET A 84 32.48 35.91 18.77
C MET A 84 31.24 36.25 19.57
N GLN A 85 30.52 37.28 19.18
CA GLN A 85 29.25 37.56 19.78
C GLN A 85 28.41 36.31 19.64
N ALA A 86 27.82 35.86 20.77
CA ALA A 86 26.91 34.72 20.75
C ALA A 86 25.89 34.98 19.64
N TYR A 87 25.74 33.99 18.74
CA TYR A 87 24.76 34.03 17.66
C TYR A 87 23.38 34.23 18.28
N THR A 88 22.92 35.45 18.31
CA THR A 88 21.56 35.83 18.74
C THR A 88 20.57 35.81 17.59
N GLY A 89 20.90 35.06 16.54
CA GLY A 89 19.98 34.77 15.48
C GLY A 89 18.80 34.00 16.09
N LYS A 90 17.69 34.68 16.30
CA LYS A 90 16.42 33.99 16.41
C LYS A 90 16.31 33.20 15.13
N GLU A 91 16.44 31.88 15.22
CA GLU A 91 15.99 31.01 14.15
C GLU A 91 14.53 31.37 13.91
N THR A 92 14.28 32.19 12.92
CA THR A 92 12.91 32.39 12.44
C THR A 92 12.53 31.04 11.86
N GLN A 93 11.84 30.21 12.66
CA GLN A 93 11.21 29.01 12.15
C GLN A 93 10.47 29.44 10.88
N ALA A 94 10.85 28.87 9.76
CA ALA A 94 10.20 29.15 8.49
C ALA A 94 8.70 28.93 8.72
N LYS A 95 7.90 30.00 8.58
CA LYS A 95 6.45 29.91 8.74
C LYS A 95 5.97 28.89 7.72
N THR A 96 5.55 27.73 8.20
CA THR A 96 4.90 26.73 7.37
C THR A 96 3.59 27.33 6.86
N HIS A 97 3.45 27.41 5.56
CA HIS A 97 2.20 27.89 4.97
C HIS A 97 1.09 26.86 5.20
N PRO A 98 -0.08 27.26 5.68
CA PRO A 98 -1.17 26.34 6.00
C PRO A 98 -1.82 25.73 4.75
N GLY A 99 -1.51 26.24 3.56
CA GLY A 99 -2.10 25.75 2.32
C GLY A 99 -1.29 26.05 1.09
N TYR A 100 -1.67 25.41 -0.01
CA TYR A 100 -1.07 25.59 -1.33
C TYR A 100 -2.13 25.42 -2.42
N ILE A 101 -1.86 26.04 -3.56
CA ILE A 101 -2.55 25.78 -4.82
C ILE A 101 -1.49 25.55 -5.89
N ARG A 102 -1.65 24.50 -6.66
CA ARG A 102 -0.83 24.15 -7.82
C ARG A 102 -1.72 23.99 -9.03
N LEU A 103 -1.37 24.66 -10.10
CA LEU A 103 -2.05 24.57 -11.41
C LEU A 103 -1.01 24.15 -12.45
N GLY A 104 -1.31 23.13 -13.22
CA GLY A 104 -0.49 22.67 -14.34
C GLY A 104 -1.36 22.53 -15.59
N TYR A 105 -0.87 23.00 -16.73
CA TYR A 105 -1.50 22.80 -18.02
C TYR A 105 -0.46 22.38 -19.05
N GLY A 106 -0.79 21.42 -19.90
CA GLY A 106 0.15 20.82 -20.84
C GLY A 106 -0.49 20.42 -22.18
N ASN A 107 0.28 19.74 -23.01
CA ASN A 107 -0.16 19.23 -24.30
C ASN A 107 -1.36 18.30 -24.16
N TYR A 108 -2.18 18.21 -25.22
CA TYR A 108 -3.44 17.44 -25.24
C TYR A 108 -4.44 17.88 -24.16
N GLY A 109 -4.45 19.17 -23.83
CA GLY A 109 -5.35 19.69 -22.81
C GLY A 109 -5.10 19.09 -21.40
N ASN A 110 -3.89 18.57 -21.13
CA ASN A 110 -3.57 18.06 -19.81
C ASN A 110 -3.73 19.12 -18.73
N LEU A 111 -4.54 18.81 -17.74
CA LEU A 111 -4.80 19.65 -16.59
C LEU A 111 -4.40 18.90 -15.32
N ASP A 112 -3.59 19.53 -14.47
CA ASP A 112 -3.29 19.05 -13.10
C ASP A 112 -3.53 20.21 -12.13
N THR A 113 -4.58 20.09 -11.34
CA THR A 113 -4.94 21.08 -10.31
C THR A 113 -4.89 20.40 -8.96
N ARG A 114 -4.19 21.00 -8.02
CA ARG A 114 -4.14 20.55 -6.63
C ARG A 114 -4.24 21.73 -5.71
N ALA A 115 -5.07 21.60 -4.69
CA ALA A 115 -5.18 22.58 -3.62
C ALA A 115 -5.29 21.84 -2.29
N GLY A 116 -4.63 22.37 -1.28
CA GLY A 116 -4.73 21.85 0.07
C GLY A 116 -4.68 22.99 1.06
N TYR A 117 -5.47 22.88 2.12
CA TYR A 117 -5.47 23.86 3.20
C TYR A 117 -5.76 23.20 4.54
N LEU A 118 -4.92 23.50 5.53
CA LEU A 118 -5.07 23.05 6.90
C LEU A 118 -5.55 24.23 7.78
N PHE A 119 -6.80 24.14 8.24
CA PHE A 119 -7.36 25.04 9.21
C PHE A 119 -7.06 24.52 10.63
N THR A 120 -6.34 25.31 11.41
CA THR A 120 -6.20 25.07 12.84
C THR A 120 -7.25 25.94 13.54
N LEU A 121 -8.42 25.34 13.83
CA LEU A 121 -9.56 26.06 14.41
C LEU A 121 -9.34 26.31 15.89
N SER A 122 -8.70 25.37 16.59
CA SER A 122 -8.25 25.48 17.96
C SER A 122 -7.05 24.54 18.20
N ASP A 123 -6.51 24.51 19.42
CA ASP A 123 -5.46 23.56 19.80
C ASP A 123 -5.93 22.10 19.71
N ARG A 124 -7.24 21.88 19.73
CA ARG A 124 -7.88 20.56 19.68
C ARG A 124 -8.57 20.24 18.36
N ASP A 125 -8.80 21.25 17.53
CA ASP A 125 -9.60 21.15 16.32
C ASP A 125 -8.78 21.44 15.09
N ARG A 126 -8.73 20.49 14.16
CA ARG A 126 -8.07 20.63 12.87
C ARG A 126 -9.00 20.20 11.77
N LEU A 127 -9.05 21.00 10.70
CA LEU A 127 -9.79 20.69 9.49
C LEU A 127 -8.83 20.76 8.31
N ASN A 128 -8.68 19.66 7.61
CA ASN A 128 -7.87 19.56 6.41
C ASN A 128 -8.79 19.44 5.18
N LEU A 129 -8.59 20.32 4.21
CA LEU A 129 -9.29 20.28 2.92
C LEU A 129 -8.28 20.00 1.82
N ASN A 130 -8.59 19.02 0.97
CA ASN A 130 -7.78 18.68 -0.19
C ASN A 130 -8.66 18.61 -1.43
N PHE A 131 -8.17 19.15 -2.51
CA PHE A 131 -8.78 19.07 -3.82
C PHE A 131 -7.72 18.66 -4.86
N ARG A 132 -8.09 17.73 -5.72
CA ARG A 132 -7.27 17.33 -6.85
C ARG A 132 -8.15 17.11 -8.07
N MET A 133 -7.76 17.70 -9.20
CA MET A 133 -8.35 17.43 -10.50
C MET A 133 -7.23 17.20 -11.50
N ASN A 134 -7.30 16.11 -12.21
CA ASN A 134 -6.40 15.82 -13.31
C ASN A 134 -7.19 15.29 -14.50
N GLY A 135 -6.70 15.56 -15.69
CA GLY A 135 -7.36 15.08 -16.89
C GLY A 135 -6.64 15.50 -18.15
N MET A 136 -7.18 15.06 -19.24
CA MET A 136 -6.76 15.43 -20.59
C MET A 136 -7.98 15.57 -21.49
N ASP A 137 -7.86 16.39 -22.53
CA ASP A 137 -8.84 16.52 -23.60
C ASP A 137 -8.09 16.86 -24.88
N GLY A 138 -7.92 15.86 -25.74
CA GLY A 138 -7.08 15.99 -26.91
C GLY A 138 -7.48 15.07 -28.05
N LYS A 139 -6.99 15.41 -29.24
CA LYS A 139 -7.18 14.59 -30.44
C LYS A 139 -6.06 13.57 -30.53
N LEU A 140 -6.43 12.30 -30.58
CA LEU A 140 -5.53 11.17 -30.81
C LEU A 140 -5.81 10.58 -32.20
N ASP A 141 -4.73 10.16 -32.88
CA ASP A 141 -4.88 9.45 -34.15
C ASP A 141 -5.37 8.01 -33.86
N LEU A 142 -6.38 7.58 -34.60
CA LEU A 142 -6.85 6.20 -34.51
C LEU A 142 -5.87 5.25 -35.20
N PRO A 143 -5.74 3.98 -34.74
CA PRO A 143 -5.01 2.97 -35.49
C PRO A 143 -5.54 2.89 -36.94
N ASP A 144 -4.69 2.48 -37.87
CA ASP A 144 -5.04 2.22 -39.27
C ASP A 144 -5.48 3.45 -40.11
N ASN A 145 -5.15 4.66 -39.68
CA ASN A 145 -5.52 5.93 -40.34
C ASN A 145 -7.02 6.21 -40.44
N ASP A 146 -7.84 5.63 -39.60
CA ASP A 146 -9.30 5.81 -39.58
C ASP A 146 -9.75 7.17 -39.03
N GLY A 147 -8.83 8.13 -38.92
CA GLY A 147 -9.15 9.49 -38.51
C GLY A 147 -8.66 9.85 -37.12
N LYS A 148 -9.33 10.84 -36.52
CA LYS A 148 -8.97 11.37 -35.20
C LYS A 148 -10.07 11.18 -34.19
N TRP A 149 -9.71 10.70 -33.03
CA TRP A 149 -10.58 10.57 -31.87
C TRP A 149 -10.34 11.72 -30.91
N ASN A 150 -11.40 12.43 -30.53
CA ASN A 150 -11.35 13.40 -29.44
C ASN A 150 -11.51 12.67 -28.12
N SER A 151 -10.38 12.30 -27.53
CA SER A 151 -10.32 11.57 -26.26
C SER A 151 -10.29 12.53 -25.10
N TYR A 152 -11.16 12.30 -24.11
CA TYR A 152 -11.06 13.01 -22.84
C TYR A 152 -11.14 12.06 -21.66
N TYR A 153 -10.46 12.44 -20.61
CA TYR A 153 -10.46 11.76 -19.31
C TYR A 153 -10.24 12.79 -18.21
N TYR A 154 -11.21 12.93 -17.32
CA TYR A 154 -11.12 13.83 -16.17
C TYR A 154 -11.39 13.07 -14.89
N ARG A 155 -10.54 13.27 -13.89
CA ARG A 155 -10.70 12.73 -12.55
C ARG A 155 -10.59 13.84 -11.54
N THR A 156 -11.62 13.98 -10.70
CA THR A 156 -11.72 14.97 -9.63
C THR A 156 -11.86 14.24 -8.30
N HIS A 157 -11.11 14.67 -7.29
CA HIS A 157 -11.23 14.23 -5.93
C HIS A 157 -11.27 15.43 -5.00
N ALA A 158 -12.20 15.43 -4.05
CA ALA A 158 -12.25 16.37 -2.94
C ALA A 158 -12.30 15.56 -1.64
N ASN A 159 -11.52 16.00 -0.68
CA ASN A 159 -11.45 15.38 0.64
C ASN A 159 -11.55 16.45 1.71
N MET A 160 -12.33 16.17 2.74
CA MET A 160 -12.43 16.93 3.98
C MET A 160 -12.16 15.99 5.13
N ASP A 161 -11.25 16.37 6.02
CA ASP A 161 -10.90 15.60 7.21
C ASP A 161 -10.87 16.52 8.42
N TYR A 162 -11.75 16.26 9.38
CA TYR A 162 -11.85 16.98 10.64
C TYR A 162 -11.48 16.09 11.81
N VAL A 163 -10.58 16.56 12.67
CA VAL A 163 -10.15 15.87 13.88
C VAL A 163 -10.41 16.76 15.09
N HIS A 164 -11.14 16.21 16.06
CA HIS A 164 -11.29 16.80 17.39
C HIS A 164 -10.59 15.92 18.43
N ARG A 165 -9.70 16.54 19.23
CA ARG A 165 -8.96 15.85 20.27
C ARG A 165 -9.62 16.08 21.62
N PHE A 166 -10.31 15.07 22.10
CA PHE A 166 -10.77 15.02 23.49
C PHE A 166 -9.60 14.71 24.43
N ARG A 167 -9.85 14.78 25.72
CA ARG A 167 -8.83 14.44 26.73
C ARG A 167 -8.36 12.98 26.66
N LYS A 168 -9.25 12.05 26.31
CA LYS A 168 -9.00 10.59 26.33
C LYS A 168 -9.32 9.89 25.02
N ALA A 169 -9.76 10.60 24.04
CA ALA A 169 -10.11 10.05 22.74
C ALA A 169 -9.98 11.09 21.63
N ASP A 170 -9.74 10.67 20.41
CA ASP A 170 -9.81 11.47 19.21
C ASP A 170 -11.07 11.08 18.41
N LEU A 171 -11.78 12.10 17.95
CA LEU A 171 -12.87 11.96 16.98
C LEU A 171 -12.36 12.38 15.62
N ASN A 172 -12.58 11.55 14.62
CA ASN A 172 -12.32 11.86 13.22
C ASN A 172 -13.63 11.84 12.44
N VAL A 173 -13.88 12.89 11.68
CA VAL A 173 -14.99 12.98 10.72
C VAL A 173 -14.42 13.38 9.38
N ALA A 174 -14.57 12.51 8.38
CA ALA A 174 -14.06 12.79 7.06
C ALA A 174 -15.13 12.60 5.98
N GLY A 175 -14.97 13.32 4.88
CA GLY A 175 -15.81 13.17 3.69
C GLY A 175 -14.92 13.15 2.46
N ASN A 176 -15.22 12.22 1.54
CA ASN A 176 -14.54 12.12 0.26
C ASN A 176 -15.56 12.18 -0.88
N PHE A 177 -15.22 12.89 -1.92
CA PHE A 177 -15.95 12.94 -3.17
C PHE A 177 -15.02 12.61 -4.32
N GLY A 178 -15.46 11.74 -5.22
CA GLY A 178 -14.74 11.37 -6.44
C GLY A 178 -15.66 11.45 -7.65
N LEU A 179 -15.12 11.96 -8.74
CA LEU A 179 -15.77 12.01 -10.03
C LEU A 179 -14.78 11.68 -11.13
N SER A 180 -15.04 10.61 -11.90
CA SER A 180 -14.30 10.28 -13.11
C SER A 180 -15.24 10.35 -14.30
N ASN A 181 -14.83 11.03 -15.37
CA ASN A 181 -15.61 11.21 -16.59
C ASN A 181 -14.68 11.03 -17.79
N PHE A 182 -15.04 10.11 -18.69
CA PHE A 182 -14.24 9.78 -19.86
C PHE A 182 -15.06 9.20 -20.99
N ASN A 183 -14.48 9.16 -22.19
CA ASN A 183 -15.09 8.57 -23.35
C ASN A 183 -14.31 7.36 -23.87
N PHE A 184 -15.02 6.50 -24.57
CA PHE A 184 -14.48 5.36 -25.30
C PHE A 184 -14.20 5.72 -26.75
N LEU A 185 -13.64 4.77 -27.48
CA LEU A 185 -13.47 4.86 -28.93
C LEU A 185 -14.82 5.16 -29.62
N PRO A 186 -14.82 5.84 -30.79
CA PRO A 186 -16.04 6.26 -31.47
C PRO A 186 -17.01 5.14 -31.82
N ASP A 187 -16.48 3.97 -32.14
CA ASP A 187 -17.26 2.78 -32.54
C ASP A 187 -17.67 1.89 -31.38
N ALA A 188 -17.31 2.27 -30.14
CA ALA A 188 -17.73 1.54 -28.98
C ALA A 188 -19.24 1.64 -28.76
N ALA A 189 -19.85 0.55 -28.30
CA ALA A 189 -21.28 0.50 -27.95
C ALA A 189 -21.62 1.49 -26.84
N VAL A 190 -20.68 1.70 -25.90
CA VAL A 190 -20.73 2.72 -24.86
C VAL A 190 -19.75 3.82 -25.23
N ARG A 191 -20.25 5.04 -25.43
CA ARG A 191 -19.40 6.18 -25.83
C ARG A 191 -18.86 6.99 -24.66
N LYS A 192 -19.59 7.08 -23.57
CA LYS A 192 -19.23 7.89 -22.42
C LYS A 192 -19.48 7.14 -21.13
N GLN A 193 -18.63 7.36 -20.17
CA GLN A 193 -18.79 6.80 -18.83
C GLN A 193 -18.46 7.82 -17.77
N LYS A 194 -19.25 7.82 -16.69
CA LYS A 194 -19.07 8.67 -15.54
C LYS A 194 -19.16 7.83 -14.27
N PHE A 195 -18.16 7.96 -13.39
CA PHE A 195 -18.17 7.37 -12.07
C PHE A 195 -18.28 8.46 -11.02
N ILE A 196 -19.20 8.29 -10.11
CA ILE A 196 -19.36 9.17 -8.96
C ILE A 196 -19.15 8.34 -7.72
N SER A 197 -18.30 8.80 -6.83
CA SER A 197 -18.10 8.20 -5.51
C SER A 197 -18.25 9.23 -4.42
N GLY A 198 -18.84 8.84 -3.32
CA GLY A 198 -18.91 9.63 -2.11
C GLY A 198 -18.73 8.74 -0.90
N ASP A 199 -18.03 9.20 0.11
CA ASP A 199 -18.03 8.54 1.40
C ASP A 199 -18.00 9.54 2.56
N ILE A 200 -18.58 9.12 3.66
CA ILE A 200 -18.53 9.82 4.94
C ILE A 200 -17.98 8.84 5.95
N HIS A 201 -16.95 9.27 6.64
CA HIS A 201 -16.24 8.53 7.68
C HIS A 201 -16.50 9.13 9.05
N PHE A 202 -16.77 8.29 10.02
CA PHE A 202 -16.83 8.62 11.43
C PHE A 202 -15.92 7.66 12.18
N GLY A 203 -14.96 8.18 12.93
CA GLY A 203 -14.04 7.37 13.71
C GLY A 203 -13.84 7.93 15.11
N VAL A 204 -13.75 7.05 16.09
CA VAL A 204 -13.36 7.36 17.47
C VAL A 204 -12.26 6.42 17.91
N LYS A 205 -11.19 6.96 18.46
CA LYS A 205 -10.06 6.18 18.95
C LYS A 205 -9.64 6.68 20.33
N SER A 206 -9.46 5.75 21.27
CA SER A 206 -8.90 6.07 22.59
C SER A 206 -7.43 6.49 22.46
N THR A 207 -7.04 7.56 23.16
CA THR A 207 -5.67 8.10 23.18
C THR A 207 -4.99 7.96 24.54
N ASP A 208 -5.75 7.65 25.58
CA ASP A 208 -5.24 7.44 26.94
C ASP A 208 -4.57 6.05 27.01
N THR A 209 -3.25 6.05 27.26
CA THR A 209 -2.44 4.83 27.37
C THR A 209 -2.59 4.13 28.72
N GLU A 210 -3.14 4.80 29.73
CA GLU A 210 -3.36 4.24 31.07
C GLU A 210 -4.66 3.42 31.16
N LEU A 211 -5.50 3.49 30.11
CA LEU A 211 -6.74 2.69 30.08
C LEU A 211 -6.42 1.19 30.00
N PRO A 212 -7.06 0.35 30.83
CA PRO A 212 -6.88 -1.10 30.78
C PRO A 212 -7.37 -1.69 29.45
N LEU A 213 -8.31 -1.01 28.79
CA LEU A 213 -8.82 -1.35 27.48
C LEU A 213 -8.72 -0.13 26.56
N ARG A 214 -8.04 -0.30 25.45
CA ARG A 214 -8.00 0.68 24.36
C ARG A 214 -8.95 0.25 23.26
N PHE A 215 -9.61 1.19 22.63
CA PHE A 215 -10.56 0.90 21.56
C PHE A 215 -10.38 1.88 20.40
N SER A 216 -10.77 1.40 19.23
CA SER A 216 -11.08 2.23 18.07
C SER A 216 -12.35 1.69 17.42
N ALA A 217 -13.20 2.57 16.96
CA ALA A 217 -14.37 2.24 16.17
C ALA A 217 -14.52 3.23 15.03
N GLU A 218 -14.81 2.73 13.84
CA GLU A 218 -15.01 3.55 12.66
C GLU A 218 -16.19 3.03 11.84
N THR A 219 -16.91 3.93 11.20
CA THR A 219 -17.98 3.61 10.26
C THR A 219 -17.83 4.48 9.03
N ASN A 220 -17.84 3.84 7.86
CA ASN A 220 -17.82 4.49 6.55
C ASN A 220 -19.14 4.23 5.84
N LEU A 221 -19.80 5.30 5.41
CA LEU A 221 -20.96 5.26 4.53
C LEU A 221 -20.47 5.58 3.12
N MET A 222 -20.49 4.61 2.23
CA MET A 222 -19.90 4.72 0.90
C MET A 222 -20.98 4.58 -0.16
N LEU A 223 -20.93 5.44 -1.15
CA LEU A 223 -21.76 5.41 -2.36
C LEU A 223 -20.86 5.36 -3.57
N TYR A 224 -21.18 4.48 -4.50
CA TYR A 224 -20.55 4.44 -5.80
C TYR A 224 -21.60 4.31 -6.89
N GLU A 225 -21.54 5.16 -7.92
CA GLU A 225 -22.47 5.16 -9.03
C GLU A 225 -21.71 5.13 -10.35
N ARG A 226 -22.07 4.19 -11.21
CA ARG A 226 -21.59 4.06 -12.58
C ARG A 226 -22.70 4.50 -13.52
N GLN A 227 -22.41 5.44 -14.40
CA GLN A 227 -23.35 5.98 -15.39
C GLN A 227 -22.77 5.84 -16.80
N TYR A 228 -23.56 5.27 -17.68
CA TYR A 228 -23.23 5.09 -19.10
C TYR A 228 -24.22 5.87 -19.95
N ASP A 229 -23.82 6.33 -21.14
CA ASP A 229 -24.67 7.10 -22.06
C ASP A 229 -25.61 6.24 -22.91
N SER A 230 -25.40 4.94 -22.99
CA SER A 230 -26.12 4.03 -23.90
C SER A 230 -27.20 3.17 -23.25
N GLY A 231 -27.74 3.58 -22.11
CA GLY A 231 -28.82 2.84 -21.43
C GLY A 231 -28.41 1.51 -20.80
N PHE A 232 -27.15 1.12 -20.92
CA PHE A 232 -26.58 0.05 -20.12
C PHE A 232 -26.60 0.48 -18.65
N LEU A 233 -27.17 -0.33 -17.88
CA LEU A 233 -27.43 -0.32 -16.45
C LEU A 233 -26.60 0.70 -15.65
N ASN A 234 -27.18 1.87 -15.42
CA ASN A 234 -26.70 2.74 -14.36
C ASN A 234 -26.78 1.99 -13.04
N SER A 235 -25.65 1.60 -12.52
CA SER A 235 -25.53 0.76 -11.35
C SER A 235 -25.07 1.57 -10.16
N ARG A 236 -25.70 1.34 -9.01
CA ARG A 236 -25.33 1.96 -7.74
C ARG A 236 -24.98 0.91 -6.71
N GLU A 237 -23.92 1.20 -5.96
CA GLU A 237 -23.45 0.40 -4.85
C GLU A 237 -23.40 1.28 -3.59
N TYR A 238 -23.99 0.79 -2.52
CA TYR A 238 -23.93 1.41 -1.19
C TYR A 238 -23.25 0.45 -0.26
N ILE A 239 -22.26 0.92 0.47
CA ILE A 239 -21.53 0.10 1.44
C ILE A 239 -21.54 0.82 2.77
N VAL A 240 -22.04 0.12 3.80
CA VAL A 240 -21.85 0.53 5.18
C VAL A 240 -20.79 -0.36 5.78
N ARG A 241 -19.58 0.19 5.94
CA ARG A 241 -18.43 -0.50 6.51
C ARG A 241 -18.19 -0.05 7.93
N THR A 242 -18.31 -0.96 8.88
CA THR A 242 -18.02 -0.70 10.28
C THR A 242 -16.85 -1.56 10.72
N LYS A 243 -15.88 -0.94 11.38
CA LYS A 243 -14.76 -1.66 12.00
C LYS A 243 -14.64 -1.23 13.45
N ALA A 244 -14.27 -2.17 14.28
CA ALA A 244 -13.97 -1.93 15.68
C ALA A 244 -12.76 -2.78 16.10
N LEU A 245 -11.95 -2.24 16.97
CA LEU A 245 -10.82 -2.93 17.58
C LEU A 245 -10.82 -2.62 19.07
N VAL A 246 -10.74 -3.66 19.87
CA VAL A 246 -10.55 -3.55 21.31
C VAL A 246 -9.27 -4.28 21.67
N THR A 247 -8.39 -3.64 22.41
CA THR A 247 -7.11 -4.20 22.87
C THR A 247 -6.97 -4.00 24.37
N GLY A 248 -6.50 -5.04 25.05
CA GLY A 248 -6.18 -5.01 26.48
C GLY A 248 -4.72 -5.39 26.73
N GLY A 249 -4.06 -4.67 27.63
CA GLY A 249 -2.72 -5.01 28.10
C GLY A 249 -2.78 -6.19 29.08
N ILE A 250 -1.93 -7.19 28.88
CA ILE A 250 -1.66 -8.25 29.85
C ILE A 250 -0.44 -7.85 30.70
N SER A 251 0.55 -7.23 30.06
CA SER A 251 1.72 -6.61 30.65
C SER A 251 2.15 -5.43 29.80
N ASP A 252 3.24 -4.76 30.17
CA ASP A 252 3.81 -3.64 29.42
C ASP A 252 4.21 -4.04 27.99
N GLU A 253 4.60 -5.29 27.80
CA GLU A 253 5.06 -5.84 26.53
C GLU A 253 3.99 -6.66 25.78
N GLN A 254 2.92 -7.07 26.46
CA GLN A 254 1.96 -8.04 25.95
C GLN A 254 0.55 -7.47 25.88
N THR A 255 -0.07 -7.62 24.72
CA THR A 255 -1.46 -7.21 24.51
C THR A 255 -2.27 -8.31 23.82
N VAL A 256 -3.54 -8.37 24.15
CA VAL A 256 -4.52 -9.15 23.41
C VAL A 256 -5.53 -8.21 22.77
N GLY A 257 -6.02 -8.57 21.62
CA GLY A 257 -7.01 -7.77 20.93
C GLY A 257 -8.00 -8.62 20.15
N ILE A 258 -9.14 -8.00 19.89
CA ILE A 258 -10.14 -8.53 18.97
C ILE A 258 -10.55 -7.43 18.02
N GLY A 259 -10.34 -7.66 16.73
CA GLY A 259 -10.82 -6.84 15.64
C GLY A 259 -12.17 -7.35 15.15
N PHE A 260 -13.04 -6.45 14.78
CA PHE A 260 -14.33 -6.70 14.15
C PHE A 260 -14.43 -5.85 12.89
N ALA A 261 -14.91 -6.43 11.79
CA ALA A 261 -15.22 -5.72 10.56
C ALA A 261 -16.58 -6.22 10.03
N MET A 262 -17.42 -5.30 9.57
CA MET A 262 -18.70 -5.63 8.95
C MET A 262 -18.90 -4.73 7.73
N ASP A 263 -19.15 -5.35 6.58
CA ASP A 263 -19.54 -4.66 5.37
C ASP A 263 -20.95 -5.08 4.99
N ASN A 264 -21.87 -4.12 4.96
CA ASN A 264 -23.20 -4.30 4.37
C ASN A 264 -23.17 -3.67 2.97
N VAL A 265 -23.36 -4.49 1.95
CA VAL A 265 -23.31 -4.10 0.55
C VAL A 265 -24.70 -4.20 -0.05
N LEU A 266 -25.18 -3.07 -0.59
CA LEU A 266 -26.50 -2.94 -1.16
C LEU A 266 -26.37 -2.41 -2.58
N TYR A 267 -27.01 -3.09 -3.52
CA TYR A 267 -27.01 -2.72 -4.94
C TYR A 267 -28.38 -2.16 -5.39
N LYS A 268 -28.35 -1.22 -6.31
CA LYS A 268 -29.53 -0.73 -7.00
C LYS A 268 -29.28 -0.60 -8.50
N ASN A 269 -30.34 -0.78 -9.27
CA ASN A 269 -30.35 -0.69 -10.73
C ASN A 269 -29.45 -1.72 -11.42
N ASN A 270 -29.30 -2.90 -10.81
CA ASN A 270 -28.62 -4.06 -11.38
C ASN A 270 -29.26 -5.34 -10.85
N HIS A 271 -28.76 -6.49 -11.30
CA HIS A 271 -29.21 -7.82 -10.88
C HIS A 271 -28.38 -8.42 -9.73
N PHE A 272 -27.53 -7.60 -9.10
CA PHE A 272 -26.64 -8.06 -8.06
C PHE A 272 -27.36 -8.27 -6.74
N GLU A 273 -26.94 -9.31 -6.02
CA GLU A 273 -27.48 -9.65 -4.72
C GLU A 273 -26.85 -8.80 -3.62
N ASN A 274 -27.69 -8.30 -2.72
CA ASN A 274 -27.21 -7.66 -1.51
C ASN A 274 -26.58 -8.70 -0.58
N TYR A 275 -25.52 -8.30 0.12
CA TYR A 275 -24.86 -9.19 1.07
C TYR A 275 -24.25 -8.46 2.25
N THR A 276 -24.00 -9.23 3.30
CA THR A 276 -23.27 -8.76 4.49
C THR A 276 -22.06 -9.66 4.71
N SER A 277 -20.90 -9.07 4.95
CA SER A 277 -19.73 -9.81 5.42
C SER A 277 -19.34 -9.39 6.83
N LEU A 278 -18.93 -10.36 7.63
CA LEU A 278 -18.40 -10.19 8.97
C LEU A 278 -16.98 -10.73 9.01
N GLY A 279 -16.06 -9.95 9.55
CA GLY A 279 -14.69 -10.35 9.82
C GLY A 279 -14.38 -10.26 11.31
N LEU A 280 -13.75 -11.28 11.88
CA LEU A 280 -13.23 -11.28 13.23
C LEU A 280 -11.73 -11.52 13.19
N ASN A 281 -10.98 -10.74 13.96
CA ASN A 281 -9.53 -10.86 14.08
C ASN A 281 -9.11 -10.89 15.56
N PRO A 282 -9.22 -12.05 16.23
CA PRO A 282 -8.56 -12.23 17.50
C PRO A 282 -7.05 -12.32 17.32
N HIS A 283 -6.30 -11.58 18.13
CA HIS A 283 -4.85 -11.57 18.03
C HIS A 283 -4.19 -11.32 19.38
N TYR A 284 -2.95 -11.79 19.47
CA TYR A 284 -2.01 -11.54 20.54
C TYR A 284 -0.80 -10.81 19.97
N ARG A 285 -0.27 -9.84 20.71
CA ARG A 285 0.95 -9.12 20.37
C ARG A 285 1.90 -9.11 21.56
N LEU A 286 3.17 -9.42 21.27
CA LEU A 286 4.28 -9.19 22.17
C LEU A 286 5.27 -8.25 21.49
N GLU A 287 5.68 -7.21 22.19
CA GLU A 287 6.66 -6.24 21.71
C GLU A 287 7.61 -5.87 22.84
N ASN A 288 8.87 -6.23 22.67
CA ASN A 288 9.97 -5.83 23.53
C ASN A 288 11.17 -5.38 22.66
N ASP A 289 12.32 -5.18 23.25
CA ASP A 289 13.51 -4.65 22.56
C ASP A 289 13.97 -5.54 21.41
N ASP A 290 13.91 -6.87 21.59
CA ASP A 290 14.41 -7.85 20.63
C ASP A 290 13.31 -8.39 19.71
N TRP A 291 12.08 -8.54 20.21
CA TRP A 291 11.01 -9.25 19.53
C TRP A 291 9.76 -8.42 19.33
N LYS A 292 9.22 -8.48 18.10
CA LYS A 292 7.86 -8.06 17.79
C LYS A 292 7.11 -9.24 17.22
N ILE A 293 6.19 -9.76 17.98
CA ILE A 293 5.40 -10.94 17.62
C ILE A 293 3.93 -10.54 17.55
N HIS A 294 3.30 -10.83 16.45
CA HIS A 294 1.85 -10.74 16.26
C HIS A 294 1.33 -12.09 15.83
N ILE A 295 0.42 -12.67 16.58
CA ILE A 295 -0.22 -13.96 16.27
C ILE A 295 -1.72 -13.75 16.32
N GLY A 296 -2.36 -13.93 15.19
CA GLY A 296 -3.80 -13.80 15.02
C GLY A 296 -4.33 -14.68 13.91
N ALA A 297 -5.63 -14.63 13.76
CA ALA A 297 -6.35 -15.25 12.65
C ALA A 297 -7.47 -14.34 12.18
N LEU A 298 -7.69 -14.28 10.89
CA LEU A 298 -8.80 -13.59 10.29
C LEU A 298 -9.88 -14.61 9.93
N VAL A 299 -11.06 -14.43 10.50
CA VAL A 299 -12.22 -15.29 10.25
C VAL A 299 -13.28 -14.46 9.54
N ASP A 300 -13.59 -14.80 8.30
CA ASP A 300 -14.57 -14.12 7.47
C ASP A 300 -15.82 -14.97 7.27
N MET A 301 -16.97 -14.34 7.43
CA MET A 301 -18.30 -14.93 7.20
C MET A 301 -19.08 -14.04 6.22
N ALA A 302 -19.71 -14.64 5.21
CA ALA A 302 -20.58 -13.93 4.28
C ALA A 302 -22.01 -14.47 4.33
N PHE A 303 -22.98 -13.55 4.27
CA PHE A 303 -24.42 -13.83 4.28
C PHE A 303 -25.05 -13.18 3.04
N GLY A 304 -25.78 -13.94 2.28
CA GLY A 304 -26.27 -13.57 0.95
C GLY A 304 -25.32 -14.09 -0.12
N PHE A 305 -24.64 -13.21 -0.83
CA PHE A 305 -23.73 -13.55 -1.91
C PHE A 305 -22.32 -13.91 -1.42
N GLY A 306 -21.67 -14.84 -2.10
CA GLY A 306 -20.27 -15.24 -1.88
C GLY A 306 -20.11 -16.44 -0.92
N LYS A 307 -18.86 -16.80 -0.69
CA LYS A 307 -18.52 -17.97 0.15
C LYS A 307 -18.77 -17.69 1.64
N LYS A 308 -19.51 -18.58 2.27
CA LYS A 308 -20.07 -18.38 3.62
C LYS A 308 -19.05 -18.28 4.75
N PHE A 309 -17.92 -18.99 4.65
CA PHE A 309 -16.91 -19.04 5.72
C PHE A 309 -15.50 -19.19 5.16
N ARG A 310 -14.58 -18.43 5.70
CA ARG A 310 -13.15 -18.53 5.41
C ARG A 310 -12.34 -18.14 6.65
N ALA A 311 -11.14 -18.74 6.77
CA ALA A 311 -10.21 -18.38 7.82
C ALA A 311 -8.79 -18.31 7.22
N THR A 312 -8.03 -17.31 7.63
CA THR A 312 -6.66 -17.07 7.18
C THR A 312 -5.75 -16.73 8.35
N PRO A 313 -4.45 -17.00 8.23
CA PRO A 313 -3.49 -16.55 9.22
C PRO A 313 -3.37 -15.02 9.21
N ASP A 314 -3.04 -14.47 10.38
CA ASP A 314 -2.57 -13.10 10.57
C ASP A 314 -1.39 -13.13 11.55
N VAL A 315 -0.22 -13.52 11.03
CA VAL A 315 0.98 -13.77 11.83
C VAL A 315 2.13 -12.91 11.29
N ALA A 316 2.84 -12.27 12.20
CA ALA A 316 4.08 -11.56 11.88
C ALA A 316 5.06 -11.70 13.05
N VAL A 317 6.32 -11.95 12.75
CA VAL A 317 7.41 -12.03 13.71
C VAL A 317 8.56 -11.21 13.18
N GLU A 318 9.07 -10.32 14.01
CA GLU A 318 10.32 -9.59 13.77
C GLU A 318 11.26 -9.86 14.94
N TYR A 319 12.52 -10.13 14.63
CA TYR A 319 13.59 -10.30 15.58
C TYR A 319 14.72 -9.32 15.29
N ASN A 320 14.98 -8.42 16.23
CA ASN A 320 16.06 -7.45 16.20
C ASN A 320 17.28 -8.06 16.87
N PHE A 321 18.25 -8.54 16.12
CA PHE A 321 19.47 -9.10 16.74
C PHE A 321 20.62 -8.09 16.85
N SER A 322 20.44 -6.87 16.31
CA SER A 322 21.24 -5.69 16.63
C SER A 322 20.51 -4.45 16.10
N ASP A 323 20.92 -3.27 16.51
CA ASP A 323 20.33 -1.98 16.09
C ASP A 323 20.28 -1.79 14.57
N SER A 324 21.05 -2.58 13.82
CA SER A 324 21.18 -2.46 12.37
C SER A 324 20.62 -3.65 11.61
N TYR A 325 20.13 -4.70 12.27
CA TYR A 325 19.74 -5.94 11.61
C TYR A 325 18.44 -6.52 12.16
N ILE A 326 17.51 -6.78 11.28
CA ILE A 326 16.18 -7.34 11.60
C ILE A 326 15.90 -8.54 10.70
N LEU A 327 15.60 -9.67 11.31
CA LEU A 327 15.01 -10.81 10.62
C LEU A 327 13.50 -10.76 10.79
N TYR A 328 12.73 -10.99 9.73
CA TYR A 328 11.28 -11.00 9.83
C TYR A 328 10.66 -12.13 9.03
N ALA A 329 9.52 -12.59 9.50
CA ALA A 329 8.65 -13.52 8.81
C ALA A 329 7.21 -13.09 9.00
N GLN A 330 6.39 -13.23 7.96
CA GLN A 330 4.96 -12.95 8.04
C GLN A 330 4.16 -13.96 7.21
N ALA A 331 2.95 -14.21 7.66
CA ALA A 331 1.95 -14.95 6.92
C ALA A 331 0.58 -14.29 7.17
N LYS A 332 0.03 -13.68 6.15
CA LYS A 332 -1.24 -12.95 6.21
C LYS A 332 -2.17 -13.43 5.13
N GLY A 333 -3.44 -13.23 5.33
CA GLY A 333 -4.44 -13.45 4.33
C GLY A 333 -5.64 -12.57 4.57
N GLY A 334 -6.73 -12.79 3.84
CA GLY A 334 -7.96 -12.05 4.05
C GLY A 334 -8.80 -11.89 2.79
N ARG A 335 -9.92 -11.24 2.99
CA ARG A 335 -10.89 -10.94 1.96
C ARG A 335 -10.60 -9.57 1.35
N LEU A 336 -10.50 -9.51 0.03
CA LEU A 336 -10.44 -8.28 -0.74
C LEU A 336 -11.79 -8.10 -1.44
N GLN A 337 -12.56 -7.14 -1.01
CA GLN A 337 -13.87 -6.86 -1.58
C GLN A 337 -13.72 -6.27 -2.98
N ASN A 338 -14.42 -6.86 -3.97
CA ASN A 338 -14.48 -6.37 -5.35
C ASN A 338 -15.62 -5.36 -5.52
N ASP A 339 -15.53 -4.24 -4.80
CA ASP A 339 -16.47 -3.12 -4.91
C ASP A 339 -16.21 -2.32 -6.21
N PHE A 340 -17.16 -1.48 -6.58
CA PHE A 340 -17.05 -0.69 -7.82
C PHE A 340 -15.84 0.25 -7.84
N ARG A 341 -15.32 0.69 -6.69
CA ARG A 341 -14.07 1.47 -6.62
C ARG A 341 -12.86 0.65 -6.99
N ARG A 342 -12.78 -0.58 -6.48
CA ARG A 342 -11.68 -1.47 -6.83
C ARG A 342 -11.72 -1.82 -8.31
N LEU A 343 -12.91 -2.09 -8.84
CA LEU A 343 -13.09 -2.36 -10.27
C LEU A 343 -12.69 -1.15 -11.14
N GLU A 344 -13.06 0.08 -10.76
CA GLU A 344 -12.61 1.29 -11.45
C GLU A 344 -11.08 1.43 -11.41
N THR A 345 -10.48 1.13 -10.27
CA THR A 345 -9.02 1.22 -10.09
C THR A 345 -8.30 0.17 -10.93
N PHE A 346 -8.87 -1.03 -11.01
CA PHE A 346 -8.33 -2.13 -11.80
C PHE A 346 -8.43 -1.86 -13.30
N CYS A 347 -9.63 -1.52 -13.79
CA CYS A 347 -9.86 -1.08 -15.16
C CYS A 347 -11.02 -0.09 -15.23
N PRO A 348 -10.76 1.21 -15.43
CA PRO A 348 -11.83 2.21 -15.55
C PRO A 348 -12.72 2.01 -16.77
N TYR A 349 -12.21 1.34 -17.81
CA TYR A 349 -12.93 1.05 -19.05
C TYR A 349 -13.70 -0.27 -19.01
N GLY A 350 -13.53 -1.07 -17.96
CA GLY A 350 -14.17 -2.38 -17.83
C GLY A 350 -15.66 -2.25 -17.55
N GLN A 351 -16.46 -3.14 -18.16
CA GLN A 351 -17.85 -3.36 -17.81
C GLN A 351 -17.96 -4.49 -16.80
N VAL A 352 -18.98 -4.42 -15.95
CA VAL A 352 -19.29 -5.46 -14.97
C VAL A 352 -20.59 -6.11 -15.40
N SER A 353 -20.52 -7.27 -16.05
CA SER A 353 -21.67 -8.04 -16.52
C SER A 353 -22.25 -8.95 -15.45
N SER A 354 -21.42 -9.44 -14.56
CA SER A 354 -21.79 -10.34 -13.46
C SER A 354 -21.28 -9.80 -12.13
N GLN A 355 -21.93 -10.20 -11.05
CA GLN A 355 -21.48 -9.82 -9.71
C GLN A 355 -20.16 -10.53 -9.38
N PRO A 356 -19.05 -9.81 -9.17
CA PRO A 356 -17.79 -10.42 -8.82
C PRO A 356 -17.82 -10.89 -7.36
N ASP A 357 -17.39 -12.15 -7.10
CA ASP A 357 -17.12 -12.57 -5.72
C ASP A 357 -15.89 -11.82 -5.18
N ALA A 358 -15.73 -11.77 -3.90
CA ALA A 358 -14.54 -11.19 -3.28
C ALA A 358 -13.30 -12.02 -3.62
N THR A 359 -12.22 -11.37 -4.02
CA THR A 359 -10.89 -11.99 -4.11
C THR A 359 -10.46 -12.42 -2.71
N TYR A 360 -9.95 -13.61 -2.58
CA TYR A 360 -9.55 -14.17 -1.32
C TYR A 360 -8.07 -14.54 -1.30
N GLU A 361 -7.30 -13.77 -0.55
CA GLU A 361 -5.92 -14.10 -0.28
C GLU A 361 -5.87 -15.19 0.79
N GLN A 362 -5.60 -16.43 0.38
CA GLN A 362 -5.52 -17.55 1.29
C GLN A 362 -4.30 -17.46 2.19
N ILE A 363 -3.19 -17.06 1.60
CA ILE A 363 -1.93 -16.83 2.26
C ILE A 363 -1.05 -15.90 1.43
N ASN A 364 -0.43 -14.95 2.10
CA ASN A 364 0.68 -14.13 1.62
C ASN A 364 1.78 -14.24 2.66
N ALA A 365 2.73 -15.13 2.41
CA ALA A 365 3.82 -15.42 3.31
C ALA A 365 5.13 -14.84 2.76
N ALA A 366 5.90 -14.22 3.63
CA ALA A 366 7.22 -13.71 3.30
C ALA A 366 8.18 -13.90 4.46
N ILE A 367 9.43 -14.17 4.14
CA ILE A 367 10.56 -14.12 5.07
C ILE A 367 11.60 -13.17 4.50
N GLY A 368 12.20 -12.36 5.34
CA GLY A 368 13.14 -11.35 4.89
C GLY A 368 14.08 -10.88 5.98
N PHE A 369 15.06 -10.13 5.51
CA PHE A 369 16.13 -9.57 6.31
C PHE A 369 16.34 -8.11 5.95
N LYS A 370 16.26 -7.24 6.96
CA LYS A 370 16.56 -5.81 6.82
C LYS A 370 17.91 -5.53 7.46
N ALA A 371 18.71 -4.72 6.79
CA ALA A 371 20.05 -4.32 7.28
C ALA A 371 20.30 -2.84 7.01
N SER A 372 20.99 -2.21 7.96
CA SER A 372 21.54 -0.86 7.82
C SER A 372 23.04 -0.87 8.14
N PRO A 373 23.88 -1.46 7.27
CA PRO A 373 25.32 -1.69 7.58
C PRO A 373 26.12 -0.39 7.63
N ALA A 374 25.63 0.70 7.08
CA ALA A 374 26.28 2.00 7.08
C ALA A 374 25.24 3.14 7.07
N ILE A 375 25.66 4.32 7.52
CA ILE A 375 24.82 5.53 7.53
C ILE A 375 24.30 5.83 6.11
N GLY A 376 22.98 5.88 5.97
CA GLY A 376 22.31 6.16 4.70
C GLY A 376 22.15 4.96 3.75
N LEU A 377 22.60 3.76 4.13
CA LEU A 377 22.40 2.53 3.37
C LEU A 377 21.38 1.61 4.05
N TRP A 378 20.28 1.36 3.35
CA TRP A 378 19.22 0.45 3.80
C TRP A 378 19.06 -0.68 2.79
N LEU A 379 19.11 -1.90 3.27
CA LEU A 379 18.90 -3.11 2.48
C LEU A 379 17.70 -3.87 3.03
N ASN A 380 16.85 -4.37 2.14
CA ASN A 380 15.77 -5.28 2.48
C ASN A 380 15.73 -6.41 1.44
N LEU A 381 16.08 -7.61 1.87
CA LEU A 381 16.04 -8.82 1.05
C LEU A 381 14.91 -9.69 1.55
N TYR A 382 14.03 -10.10 0.67
CA TYR A 382 12.94 -10.99 1.06
C TYR A 382 12.55 -11.94 -0.08
N GLY A 383 11.98 -13.08 0.32
CA GLY A 383 11.31 -14.01 -0.56
C GLY A 383 9.93 -14.33 -0.01
N GLY A 384 8.97 -14.55 -0.90
CA GLY A 384 7.60 -14.78 -0.47
C GLY A 384 6.80 -15.63 -1.44
N TYR A 385 5.63 -16.05 -0.96
CA TYR A 385 4.63 -16.81 -1.70
C TYR A 385 3.25 -16.21 -1.44
N GLN A 386 2.47 -16.03 -2.51
CA GLN A 386 1.10 -15.53 -2.44
C GLN A 386 0.16 -16.49 -3.17
N ASN A 387 -0.98 -16.79 -2.55
CA ASN A 387 -2.04 -17.59 -3.14
C ASN A 387 -3.36 -16.81 -3.05
N LEU A 388 -3.90 -16.48 -4.23
CA LEU A 388 -5.17 -15.80 -4.41
C LEU A 388 -6.20 -16.76 -4.97
N LYS A 389 -7.44 -16.66 -4.50
CA LYS A 389 -8.61 -17.31 -5.10
C LYS A 389 -9.62 -16.26 -5.52
N ASP A 390 -10.36 -16.58 -6.59
CA ASP A 390 -11.42 -15.75 -7.11
C ASP A 390 -10.92 -14.31 -7.39
N ASP A 391 -9.68 -14.21 -7.94
CA ASP A 391 -9.09 -12.91 -8.31
C ASP A 391 -9.71 -12.38 -9.60
N LEU A 392 -9.61 -11.05 -9.75
CA LEU A 392 -10.14 -10.37 -10.92
C LEU A 392 -9.23 -10.58 -12.12
N PHE A 393 -9.80 -11.03 -13.21
CA PHE A 393 -9.15 -11.13 -14.51
C PHE A 393 -9.87 -10.25 -15.52
N PHE A 394 -9.07 -9.59 -16.33
CA PHE A 394 -9.56 -8.83 -17.44
C PHE A 394 -9.75 -9.73 -18.63
N GLN A 395 -10.97 -9.81 -19.14
CA GLN A 395 -11.27 -10.54 -20.35
C GLN A 395 -11.57 -9.51 -21.46
N PRO A 396 -10.83 -9.55 -22.60
CA PRO A 396 -11.18 -8.71 -23.74
C PRO A 396 -12.60 -9.10 -24.20
N ALA A 397 -13.45 -8.10 -24.38
CA ALA A 397 -14.74 -8.34 -25.03
C ALA A 397 -14.54 -8.71 -26.49
N ASP A 398 -15.36 -9.60 -27.00
CA ASP A 398 -15.40 -9.89 -28.43
C ASP A 398 -15.67 -8.59 -29.18
N PHE A 399 -15.09 -8.45 -30.38
CA PHE A 399 -15.05 -7.21 -31.16
C PHE A 399 -16.43 -6.59 -31.47
N GLU A 400 -17.52 -7.32 -31.26
CA GLU A 400 -18.88 -6.80 -31.43
C GLU A 400 -19.42 -6.00 -30.24
N SER A 401 -18.81 -6.15 -29.06
CA SER A 401 -19.10 -5.33 -27.89
C SER A 401 -17.79 -4.67 -27.43
N ALA A 402 -17.53 -3.47 -27.87
CA ALA A 402 -16.29 -2.72 -27.58
C ALA A 402 -16.17 -2.31 -26.08
N ALA A 403 -16.49 -3.22 -25.21
CA ALA A 403 -16.36 -3.09 -23.76
C ALA A 403 -15.72 -4.34 -23.19
N ASN A 404 -14.75 -4.14 -22.33
CA ASN A 404 -14.10 -5.22 -21.62
C ASN A 404 -14.98 -5.65 -20.44
N GLU A 405 -15.19 -6.95 -20.31
CA GLU A 405 -15.91 -7.56 -19.20
C GLU A 405 -14.94 -8.06 -18.13
N TYR A 406 -15.34 -8.01 -16.87
CA TYR A 406 -14.59 -8.60 -15.76
C TYR A 406 -15.00 -10.06 -15.51
#